data_f3ce585b097f53d8007a31befe1b942c
#
_entry.id   f3ce585b097f53d8007a31befe1b942c
#
_cell.length_a   1.000
_cell.length_b   1.000
_cell.length_c   1.000
_cell.angle_alpha   90.00
_cell.angle_beta   90.00
_cell.angle_gamma   90.00
#
_symmetry.space_group_name_H-M   'P 1'
#
loop_
_entity.id
_entity.type
_entity.pdbx_description
1 polymer ?
#
loop_
_entity_poly.entity_id
_entity_poly.type
_entity_poly.pdbx_seq_one_letter_code
_entity_poly.pdbx_strand_id
1 'polypeptide(L)'
;FVVLLTDGFETCALGELPKLLNSPCDPNDPTSKPCVQTANSVNIRTFVIGVPGSEDARALLSQVAWEGGTAKSTSCTHNPSPGNVGDCHFDMTTSANFAADLQKALQDISGTVLSCEINVPKPPTGKKINPNDVKVSVGGNPIAQDASTTCDQANGWQFSADKSKIFLCGTACDDAKKPGADIQLDLGCLQDVN
;
A
#
# COMPACT_ATOMS: atom_id res chain seq x y z
N PHE A 1 -3.42 -0.87 4.92
CA PHE A 1 -2.80 -2.15 4.54
C PHE A 1 -2.35 -2.93 5.76
N VAL A 2 -2.14 -4.23 5.57
CA VAL A 2 -1.60 -5.15 6.56
C VAL A 2 -0.31 -5.73 6.00
N VAL A 3 0.68 -5.97 6.86
CA VAL A 3 1.88 -6.76 6.51
C VAL A 3 1.89 -7.99 7.40
N LEU A 4 1.79 -9.15 6.79
CA LEU A 4 2.00 -10.44 7.43
C LEU A 4 3.46 -10.86 7.24
N LEU A 5 4.19 -10.98 8.33
CA LEU A 5 5.56 -11.53 8.34
C LEU A 5 5.56 -12.78 9.21
N THR A 6 6.04 -13.89 8.66
CA THR A 6 5.99 -15.18 9.36
C THR A 6 7.18 -16.07 8.97
N ASP A 7 7.61 -16.89 9.93
CA ASP A 7 8.61 -17.95 9.79
C ASP A 7 7.99 -19.34 9.57
N GLY A 8 6.70 -19.41 9.32
CA GLY A 8 6.03 -20.67 9.00
C GLY A 8 4.63 -20.80 9.55
N PHE A 9 4.23 -22.05 9.79
CA PHE A 9 2.97 -22.35 10.43
C PHE A 9 3.07 -22.16 11.94
N GLU A 10 2.02 -21.60 12.52
CA GLU A 10 1.88 -21.48 13.96
C GLU A 10 1.86 -22.85 14.64
N THR A 11 2.65 -23.01 15.71
CA THR A 11 2.72 -24.26 16.48
C THR A 11 1.81 -24.26 17.71
N CYS A 12 1.43 -23.07 18.20
CA CYS A 12 0.59 -22.92 19.40
C CYS A 12 -0.91 -22.86 19.07
N ALA A 13 -1.27 -22.46 17.86
CA ALA A 13 -2.65 -22.31 17.41
C ALA A 13 -2.80 -22.87 15.98
N LEU A 14 -2.62 -24.20 15.85
CA LEU A 14 -2.60 -24.89 14.56
C LEU A 14 -3.81 -24.54 13.71
N GLY A 15 -3.57 -24.11 12.49
CA GLY A 15 -4.60 -23.82 11.49
C GLY A 15 -5.06 -22.36 11.42
N GLU A 16 -4.47 -21.44 12.17
CA GLU A 16 -4.87 -20.02 12.10
C GLU A 16 -4.49 -19.40 10.74
N LEU A 17 -3.29 -19.68 10.21
CA LEU A 17 -2.88 -19.17 8.92
C LEU A 17 -3.80 -19.64 7.77
N PRO A 18 -4.21 -20.93 7.68
CA PRO A 18 -5.23 -21.36 6.74
C PRO A 18 -6.61 -20.69 6.94
N LYS A 19 -6.97 -20.31 8.15
CA LYS A 19 -8.24 -19.63 8.43
C LYS A 19 -8.34 -18.26 7.74
N LEU A 20 -7.23 -17.57 7.51
CA LEU A 20 -7.22 -16.31 6.76
C LEU A 20 -7.84 -16.45 5.36
N LEU A 21 -7.78 -17.65 4.77
CA LEU A 21 -8.26 -17.96 3.44
C LEU A 21 -9.57 -18.75 3.41
N ASN A 22 -9.84 -19.53 4.47
CA ASN A 22 -10.87 -20.57 4.41
C ASN A 22 -11.99 -20.39 5.44
N SER A 23 -11.82 -19.48 6.41
CA SER A 23 -12.86 -19.25 7.42
C SER A 23 -13.58 -17.92 7.18
N PRO A 24 -14.89 -17.85 7.44
CA PRO A 24 -15.66 -16.61 7.41
C PRO A 24 -15.03 -15.56 8.31
N CYS A 25 -14.98 -14.31 7.84
CA CYS A 25 -14.40 -13.20 8.62
C CYS A 25 -15.32 -12.76 9.77
N ASP A 26 -16.62 -12.82 9.56
CA ASP A 26 -17.62 -12.63 10.61
C ASP A 26 -18.00 -14.00 11.19
N PRO A 27 -17.69 -14.30 12.47
CA PRO A 27 -18.05 -15.56 13.09
C PRO A 27 -19.57 -15.74 13.24
N ASN A 28 -20.36 -14.67 13.15
CA ASN A 28 -21.82 -14.70 13.21
C ASN A 28 -22.48 -14.83 11.84
N ASP A 29 -21.71 -14.65 10.74
CA ASP A 29 -22.15 -14.83 9.37
C ASP A 29 -21.28 -15.88 8.65
N PRO A 30 -21.70 -17.16 8.65
CA PRO A 30 -20.95 -18.24 7.99
C PRO A 30 -20.88 -18.10 6.47
N THR A 31 -21.63 -17.17 5.87
CA THR A 31 -21.58 -16.87 4.43
C THR A 31 -20.62 -15.73 4.09
N SER A 32 -20.05 -15.06 5.08
CA SER A 32 -19.08 -14.00 4.85
C SER A 32 -17.80 -14.55 4.19
N LYS A 33 -17.17 -13.71 3.36
CA LYS A 33 -15.90 -14.06 2.73
C LYS A 33 -14.79 -14.20 3.78
N PRO A 34 -13.72 -14.94 3.47
CA PRO A 34 -12.52 -14.97 4.31
C PRO A 34 -11.97 -13.56 4.60
N CYS A 35 -11.31 -13.39 5.74
CA CYS A 35 -10.87 -12.07 6.20
C CYS A 35 -9.93 -11.36 5.22
N VAL A 36 -9.03 -12.09 4.57
CA VAL A 36 -8.12 -11.50 3.57
C VAL A 36 -8.90 -10.94 2.38
N GLN A 37 -9.87 -11.71 1.84
CA GLN A 37 -10.72 -11.27 0.73
C GLN A 37 -11.65 -10.12 1.14
N THR A 38 -12.20 -10.16 2.35
CA THR A 38 -13.06 -9.10 2.89
C THR A 38 -12.27 -7.81 3.03
N ALA A 39 -11.07 -7.85 3.60
CA ALA A 39 -10.19 -6.69 3.70
C ALA A 39 -9.85 -6.12 2.32
N ASN A 40 -9.47 -6.96 1.35
CA ASN A 40 -9.16 -6.52 0.00
C ASN A 40 -10.37 -5.87 -0.70
N SER A 41 -11.59 -6.35 -0.48
CA SER A 41 -12.81 -5.76 -1.06
C SER A 41 -13.10 -4.32 -0.61
N VAL A 42 -12.52 -3.89 0.52
CA VAL A 42 -12.60 -2.52 1.05
C VAL A 42 -11.25 -1.79 0.95
N ASN A 43 -10.41 -2.20 0.01
CA ASN A 43 -9.07 -1.62 -0.25
C ASN A 43 -8.05 -1.73 0.92
N ILE A 44 -8.24 -2.65 1.85
CA ILE A 44 -7.22 -2.98 2.85
C ILE A 44 -6.41 -4.15 2.31
N ARG A 45 -5.29 -3.86 1.68
CA ARG A 45 -4.40 -4.85 1.06
C ARG A 45 -3.54 -5.56 2.10
N THR A 46 -3.26 -6.86 1.87
CA THR A 46 -2.43 -7.68 2.75
C THR A 46 -1.14 -8.10 2.04
N PHE A 47 -0.02 -7.50 2.43
CA PHE A 47 1.31 -7.90 1.97
C PHE A 47 1.84 -9.06 2.80
N VAL A 48 2.53 -9.98 2.17
CA VAL A 48 3.02 -11.20 2.82
C VAL A 48 4.52 -11.36 2.60
N ILE A 49 5.25 -11.55 3.70
CA ILE A 49 6.69 -11.80 3.73
C ILE A 49 6.92 -13.14 4.42
N GLY A 50 7.38 -14.13 3.69
CA GLY A 50 7.83 -15.42 4.23
C GLY A 50 9.32 -15.35 4.52
N VAL A 51 9.72 -15.50 5.79
CA VAL A 51 11.13 -15.50 6.20
C VAL A 51 11.67 -16.91 6.32
N PRO A 52 12.99 -17.13 6.51
CA PRO A 52 13.58 -18.46 6.73
C PRO A 52 12.85 -19.22 7.84
N GLY A 53 12.42 -20.44 7.58
CA GLY A 53 11.54 -21.27 8.41
C GLY A 53 10.13 -21.42 7.81
N SER A 54 9.74 -20.59 6.84
CA SER A 54 8.41 -20.65 6.21
C SER A 54 8.36 -21.51 4.94
N GLU A 55 9.35 -22.37 4.71
CA GLU A 55 9.48 -23.17 3.49
C GLU A 55 8.23 -24.00 3.19
N ASP A 56 7.67 -24.63 4.20
CA ASP A 56 6.47 -25.49 4.07
C ASP A 56 5.18 -24.68 3.87
N ALA A 57 5.18 -23.39 4.24
CA ALA A 57 4.02 -22.50 4.14
C ALA A 57 3.99 -21.70 2.83
N ARG A 58 5.00 -21.75 1.97
CA ARG A 58 5.17 -20.87 0.79
C ARG A 58 3.93 -20.83 -0.12
N ALA A 59 3.35 -22.00 -0.42
CA ALA A 59 2.15 -22.06 -1.27
C ALA A 59 0.97 -21.31 -0.65
N LEU A 60 0.74 -21.48 0.66
CA LEU A 60 -0.32 -20.79 1.39
C LEU A 60 -0.05 -19.29 1.49
N LEU A 61 1.19 -18.88 1.77
CA LEU A 61 1.59 -17.48 1.81
C LEU A 61 1.38 -16.78 0.46
N SER A 62 1.65 -17.48 -0.64
CA SER A 62 1.38 -16.98 -2.00
C SER A 62 -0.12 -16.79 -2.25
N GLN A 63 -0.95 -17.71 -1.77
CA GLN A 63 -2.39 -17.56 -1.87
C GLN A 63 -2.89 -16.39 -1.03
N VAL A 64 -2.38 -16.18 0.19
CA VAL A 64 -2.73 -15.02 1.03
C VAL A 64 -2.37 -13.71 0.33
N ALA A 65 -1.19 -13.62 -0.30
CA ALA A 65 -0.78 -12.43 -1.04
C ALA A 65 -1.68 -12.16 -2.26
N TRP A 66 -2.06 -13.21 -2.97
CA TRP A 66 -2.98 -13.12 -4.12
C TRP A 66 -4.35 -12.62 -3.70
N GLU A 67 -4.99 -13.28 -2.75
CA GLU A 67 -6.32 -12.89 -2.24
C GLU A 67 -6.29 -11.53 -1.51
N GLY A 68 -5.16 -11.18 -0.92
CA GLY A 68 -4.92 -9.89 -0.29
C GLY A 68 -4.65 -8.74 -1.26
N GLY A 69 -4.66 -8.99 -2.58
CA GLY A 69 -4.47 -7.97 -3.61
C GLY A 69 -3.06 -7.41 -3.71
N THR A 70 -2.03 -8.18 -3.30
CA THR A 70 -0.63 -7.76 -3.26
C THR A 70 0.33 -8.71 -3.96
N ALA A 71 -0.20 -9.54 -4.86
CA ALA A 71 0.61 -10.43 -5.66
C ALA A 71 1.72 -9.67 -6.43
N LYS A 72 2.93 -10.18 -6.41
CA LYS A 72 4.11 -9.56 -7.06
C LYS A 72 3.95 -9.44 -8.58
N SER A 73 3.16 -10.31 -9.19
CA SER A 73 2.79 -10.25 -10.60
C SER A 73 1.45 -10.92 -10.84
N THR A 74 0.80 -10.59 -11.95
CA THR A 74 -0.46 -11.24 -12.36
C THR A 74 -0.27 -12.67 -12.86
N SER A 75 0.96 -13.09 -13.12
CA SER A 75 1.32 -14.43 -13.59
C SER A 75 1.95 -15.30 -12.51
N CYS A 76 2.01 -14.83 -11.26
CA CYS A 76 2.59 -15.59 -10.16
C CYS A 76 1.72 -16.80 -9.79
N THR A 77 2.36 -17.81 -9.24
CA THR A 77 1.72 -19.06 -8.83
C THR A 77 1.18 -18.96 -7.41
N HIS A 78 -0.14 -19.08 -7.24
CA HIS A 78 -0.82 -18.88 -5.95
C HIS A 78 -1.71 -20.04 -5.53
N ASN A 79 -1.94 -21.04 -6.38
CA ASN A 79 -2.79 -22.18 -6.05
C ASN A 79 -2.00 -23.25 -5.30
N PRO A 80 -2.33 -23.56 -4.03
CA PRO A 80 -1.69 -24.63 -3.31
C PRO A 80 -2.05 -25.96 -3.95
N SER A 81 -1.05 -26.61 -4.53
CA SER A 81 -1.16 -27.96 -5.10
C SER A 81 0.18 -28.69 -4.93
N PRO A 82 0.19 -30.04 -4.96
CA PRO A 82 1.47 -30.77 -4.84
C PRO A 82 2.52 -30.26 -5.84
N GLY A 83 3.69 -29.89 -5.34
CA GLY A 83 4.80 -29.34 -6.13
C GLY A 83 4.75 -27.85 -6.44
N ASN A 84 3.67 -27.15 -6.06
CA ASN A 84 3.58 -25.70 -6.17
C ASN A 84 4.14 -25.03 -4.91
N VAL A 85 5.27 -24.36 -5.04
CA VAL A 85 5.88 -23.63 -3.93
C VAL A 85 5.34 -22.20 -3.77
N GLY A 86 4.65 -21.66 -4.82
CA GLY A 86 4.14 -20.30 -4.83
C GLY A 86 5.22 -19.20 -4.92
N ASP A 87 4.91 -18.10 -5.59
CA ASP A 87 5.84 -16.99 -5.79
C ASP A 87 5.14 -15.62 -5.81
N CYS A 88 3.90 -15.54 -5.29
CA CYS A 88 3.14 -14.29 -5.24
C CYS A 88 3.51 -13.37 -4.07
N HIS A 89 4.14 -13.91 -3.03
CA HIS A 89 4.57 -13.17 -1.84
C HIS A 89 6.06 -12.80 -1.90
N PHE A 90 6.54 -12.05 -0.93
CA PHE A 90 7.96 -11.81 -0.73
C PHE A 90 8.58 -13.02 -0.04
N ASP A 91 9.12 -13.95 -0.84
CA ASP A 91 9.74 -15.17 -0.35
C ASP A 91 11.22 -14.91 -0.03
N MET A 92 11.58 -15.05 1.24
CA MET A 92 12.95 -14.89 1.74
C MET A 92 13.53 -16.20 2.33
N THR A 93 12.87 -17.33 2.08
CA THR A 93 13.29 -18.63 2.62
C THR A 93 14.72 -19.01 2.21
N THR A 94 15.16 -18.56 1.03
CA THR A 94 16.51 -18.82 0.50
C THR A 94 17.40 -17.58 0.45
N SER A 95 17.05 -16.52 1.20
CA SER A 95 17.81 -15.27 1.18
C SER A 95 19.21 -15.45 1.75
N ALA A 96 20.23 -15.06 0.97
CA ALA A 96 21.61 -15.01 1.42
C ALA A 96 21.92 -13.79 2.29
N ASN A 97 21.10 -12.72 2.20
CA ASN A 97 21.23 -11.49 2.98
C ASN A 97 19.84 -11.01 3.44
N PHE A 98 19.30 -11.72 4.41
CA PHE A 98 17.95 -11.48 4.92
C PHE A 98 17.66 -10.02 5.27
N ALA A 99 18.59 -9.32 5.94
CA ALA A 99 18.38 -7.94 6.36
C ALA A 99 18.21 -6.99 5.16
N ALA A 100 19.04 -7.14 4.12
CA ALA A 100 18.93 -6.32 2.92
C ALA A 100 17.66 -6.64 2.11
N ASP A 101 17.31 -7.92 1.99
CA ASP A 101 16.12 -8.37 1.25
C ASP A 101 14.83 -7.93 1.98
N LEU A 102 14.80 -8.00 3.32
CA LEU A 102 13.69 -7.50 4.12
C LEU A 102 13.55 -5.98 3.98
N GLN A 103 14.66 -5.24 4.06
CA GLN A 103 14.64 -3.80 3.85
C GLN A 103 14.09 -3.46 2.46
N LYS A 104 14.53 -4.18 1.42
CA LYS A 104 14.03 -3.99 0.06
C LYS A 104 12.54 -4.30 -0.04
N ALA A 105 12.06 -5.41 0.52
CA ALA A 105 10.64 -5.75 0.49
C ALA A 105 9.78 -4.69 1.18
N LEU A 106 10.21 -4.17 2.34
CA LEU A 106 9.50 -3.10 3.04
C LEU A 106 9.49 -1.79 2.23
N GLN A 107 10.57 -1.48 1.51
CA GLN A 107 10.63 -0.34 0.58
C GLN A 107 9.66 -0.53 -0.59
N ASP A 108 9.63 -1.71 -1.21
CA ASP A 108 8.72 -2.03 -2.32
C ASP A 108 7.25 -1.96 -1.86
N ILE A 109 6.92 -2.46 -0.67
CA ILE A 109 5.60 -2.35 -0.04
C ILE A 109 5.25 -0.88 0.20
N SER A 110 6.15 -0.11 0.80
CA SER A 110 5.94 1.32 1.04
C SER A 110 5.65 2.07 -0.25
N GLY A 111 6.46 1.85 -1.30
CA GLY A 111 6.24 2.46 -2.62
C GLY A 111 4.90 2.06 -3.27
N THR A 112 4.40 0.85 -2.98
CA THR A 112 3.13 0.37 -3.53
C THR A 112 1.92 0.97 -2.80
N VAL A 113 2.00 1.20 -1.49
CA VAL A 113 0.88 1.70 -0.67
C VAL A 113 0.84 3.21 -0.53
N LEU A 114 1.94 3.91 -0.80
CA LEU A 114 1.92 5.37 -0.82
C LEU A 114 0.99 5.83 -1.94
N SER A 115 -0.17 6.35 -1.55
CA SER A 115 -1.08 6.98 -2.50
C SER A 115 -0.46 8.31 -2.95
N CYS A 116 -0.65 8.67 -4.20
CA CYS A 116 -0.28 10.00 -4.69
C CYS A 116 -1.29 11.07 -4.26
N GLU A 117 -2.14 10.76 -3.29
CA GLU A 117 -3.11 11.66 -2.68
C GLU A 117 -2.61 12.17 -1.35
N ILE A 118 -2.64 13.48 -1.16
CA ILE A 118 -2.27 14.17 0.07
C ILE A 118 -3.49 14.92 0.59
N ASN A 119 -3.88 14.66 1.82
CA ASN A 119 -4.97 15.41 2.44
C ASN A 119 -4.50 16.84 2.73
N VAL A 120 -5.31 17.84 2.30
CA VAL A 120 -5.09 19.23 2.65
C VAL A 120 -5.60 19.46 4.08
N PRO A 121 -4.75 19.94 5.00
CA PRO A 121 -5.19 20.23 6.36
C PRO A 121 -6.33 21.25 6.38
N LYS A 122 -7.34 21.00 7.21
CA LYS A 122 -8.43 21.96 7.38
C LYS A 122 -7.90 23.23 8.06
N PRO A 123 -8.15 24.43 7.52
CA PRO A 123 -7.75 25.65 8.17
C PRO A 123 -8.54 25.85 9.48
N PRO A 124 -8.02 26.63 10.43
CA PRO A 124 -8.77 27.02 11.64
C PRO A 124 -10.08 27.71 11.29
N THR A 125 -11.04 27.67 12.23
CA THR A 125 -12.33 28.34 12.06
C THR A 125 -12.15 29.83 11.72
N GLY A 126 -12.85 30.31 10.70
CA GLY A 126 -12.74 31.69 10.21
C GLY A 126 -11.59 31.97 9.27
N LYS A 127 -10.81 30.91 8.91
CA LYS A 127 -9.72 31.00 7.95
C LYS A 127 -9.97 30.10 6.75
N LYS A 128 -9.39 30.47 5.60
CA LYS A 128 -9.39 29.68 4.36
C LYS A 128 -7.98 29.66 3.75
N ILE A 129 -7.66 28.57 3.07
CA ILE A 129 -6.43 28.44 2.29
C ILE A 129 -6.64 29.13 0.94
N ASN A 130 -5.68 29.94 0.52
CA ASN A 130 -5.64 30.45 -0.86
C ASN A 130 -5.03 29.38 -1.77
N PRO A 131 -5.79 28.77 -2.68
CA PRO A 131 -5.25 27.72 -3.57
C PRO A 131 -4.08 28.16 -4.45
N ASN A 132 -3.98 29.48 -4.74
CA ASN A 132 -2.92 30.02 -5.58
C ASN A 132 -1.57 30.17 -4.83
N ASP A 133 -1.60 30.13 -3.50
CA ASP A 133 -0.40 30.26 -2.66
C ASP A 133 0.15 28.90 -2.22
N VAL A 134 -0.54 27.80 -2.58
CA VAL A 134 -0.12 26.45 -2.21
C VAL A 134 1.06 26.03 -3.06
N LYS A 135 2.10 25.50 -2.40
CA LYS A 135 3.27 24.94 -3.05
C LYS A 135 3.49 23.52 -2.57
N VAL A 136 3.92 22.65 -3.49
CA VAL A 136 4.23 21.25 -3.23
C VAL A 136 5.67 20.99 -3.63
N SER A 137 6.42 20.27 -2.79
CA SER A 137 7.74 19.76 -3.14
C SER A 137 7.86 18.28 -2.79
N VAL A 138 8.66 17.57 -3.57
CA VAL A 138 8.99 16.16 -3.36
C VAL A 138 10.50 16.01 -3.35
N GLY A 139 11.04 15.44 -2.28
CA GLY A 139 12.50 15.31 -2.09
C GLY A 139 13.23 16.66 -2.15
N GLY A 140 12.60 17.73 -1.66
CA GLY A 140 13.13 19.09 -1.70
C GLY A 140 13.00 19.81 -3.07
N ASN A 141 12.48 19.15 -4.11
CA ASN A 141 12.28 19.74 -5.43
C ASN A 141 10.85 20.30 -5.56
N PRO A 142 10.67 21.60 -5.89
CA PRO A 142 9.36 22.16 -6.14
C PRO A 142 8.67 21.49 -7.32
N ILE A 143 7.41 21.13 -7.15
CA ILE A 143 6.56 20.55 -8.19
C ILE A 143 5.58 21.60 -8.69
N ALA A 144 5.47 21.77 -10.00
CA ALA A 144 4.54 22.72 -10.58
C ALA A 144 3.09 22.23 -10.44
N GLN A 145 2.17 23.17 -10.22
CA GLN A 145 0.75 22.86 -10.33
C GLN A 145 0.40 22.67 -11.82
N ASP A 146 -0.25 21.56 -12.13
CA ASP A 146 -0.73 21.28 -13.47
C ASP A 146 -2.17 21.80 -13.63
N ALA A 147 -2.40 22.56 -14.67
CA ALA A 147 -3.72 23.11 -14.99
C ALA A 147 -4.65 22.13 -15.73
N SER A 148 -4.14 20.94 -16.11
CA SER A 148 -4.96 19.90 -16.76
C SER A 148 -6.00 19.36 -15.76
N THR A 149 -7.05 18.73 -16.29
CA THR A 149 -8.17 18.24 -15.46
C THR A 149 -8.03 16.77 -15.09
N THR A 150 -7.04 16.06 -15.65
CA THR A 150 -6.85 14.62 -15.47
C THR A 150 -5.41 14.31 -15.10
N CYS A 151 -5.23 13.63 -13.97
CA CYS A 151 -3.92 13.28 -13.42
C CYS A 151 -3.19 12.20 -14.22
N ASP A 152 -3.86 11.44 -15.04
CA ASP A 152 -3.33 10.38 -15.88
C ASP A 152 -2.54 10.89 -17.11
N GLN A 153 -2.72 12.13 -17.48
CA GLN A 153 -1.96 12.79 -18.56
C GLN A 153 -1.12 13.99 -18.09
N ALA A 154 -1.21 14.29 -16.81
CA ALA A 154 -0.52 15.41 -16.20
C ALA A 154 0.84 15.00 -15.63
N ASN A 155 1.71 15.98 -15.45
CA ASN A 155 2.90 15.86 -14.62
C ASN A 155 2.91 17.05 -13.66
N GLY A 156 3.06 16.79 -12.36
CA GLY A 156 3.00 17.84 -11.37
C GLY A 156 2.00 17.53 -10.26
N TRP A 157 1.22 18.50 -9.83
CA TRP A 157 0.17 18.27 -8.83
C TRP A 157 -1.13 19.03 -9.15
N GLN A 158 -2.24 18.52 -8.66
CA GLN A 158 -3.58 19.08 -8.85
C GLN A 158 -4.38 19.03 -7.54
N PHE A 159 -5.34 19.94 -7.38
CA PHE A 159 -6.36 19.78 -6.35
C PHE A 159 -7.45 18.80 -6.77
N SER A 160 -8.06 18.12 -5.77
CA SER A 160 -9.40 17.54 -5.94
C SER A 160 -10.43 18.64 -6.24
N ALA A 161 -11.58 18.28 -6.79
CA ALA A 161 -12.64 19.22 -7.13
C ALA A 161 -13.10 20.05 -5.91
N ASP A 162 -13.14 19.43 -4.73
CA ASP A 162 -13.50 20.06 -3.44
C ASP A 162 -12.32 20.69 -2.72
N LYS A 163 -11.12 20.62 -3.28
CA LYS A 163 -9.84 21.10 -2.72
C LYS A 163 -9.46 20.51 -1.35
N SER A 164 -10.07 19.39 -0.98
CA SER A 164 -9.74 18.66 0.25
C SER A 164 -8.49 17.80 0.11
N LYS A 165 -8.05 17.53 -1.13
CA LYS A 165 -6.89 16.71 -1.46
C LYS A 165 -6.04 17.34 -2.54
N ILE A 166 -4.78 16.95 -2.57
CA ILE A 166 -3.83 17.18 -3.65
C ILE A 166 -3.47 15.82 -4.25
N PHE A 167 -3.48 15.73 -5.56
CA PHE A 167 -3.00 14.57 -6.32
C PHE A 167 -1.64 14.91 -6.92
N LEU A 168 -0.64 14.06 -6.67
CA LEU A 168 0.62 14.07 -7.40
C LEU A 168 0.46 13.22 -8.66
N CYS A 169 0.87 13.74 -9.80
CA CYS A 169 0.66 13.14 -11.11
C CYS A 169 1.98 12.86 -11.82
N GLY A 170 2.01 11.82 -12.67
CA GLY A 170 3.18 11.49 -13.48
C GLY A 170 4.43 11.26 -12.62
N THR A 171 5.55 11.83 -13.05
CA THR A 171 6.84 11.66 -12.35
C THR A 171 6.86 12.19 -10.92
N ALA A 172 6.02 13.19 -10.58
CA ALA A 172 5.90 13.68 -9.21
C ALA A 172 5.35 12.60 -8.27
N CYS A 173 4.39 11.80 -8.75
CA CYS A 173 3.87 10.65 -8.04
C CYS A 173 4.92 9.54 -7.90
N ASP A 174 5.67 9.25 -8.96
CA ASP A 174 6.72 8.23 -8.95
C ASP A 174 7.86 8.61 -8.00
N ASP A 175 8.25 9.89 -7.99
CA ASP A 175 9.27 10.41 -7.07
C ASP A 175 8.80 10.36 -5.61
N ALA A 176 7.53 10.65 -5.34
CA ALA A 176 6.94 10.57 -4.02
C ALA A 176 6.90 9.14 -3.45
N LYS A 177 6.87 8.13 -4.32
CA LYS A 177 6.91 6.70 -3.94
C LYS A 177 8.32 6.17 -3.68
N LYS A 178 9.35 6.93 -4.00
CA LYS A 178 10.74 6.49 -3.75
C LYS A 178 11.03 6.39 -2.25
N PRO A 179 11.84 5.42 -1.83
CA PRO A 179 12.24 5.29 -0.44
C PRO A 179 12.88 6.59 0.10
N GLY A 180 12.38 7.07 1.24
CA GLY A 180 12.87 8.29 1.87
C GLY A 180 12.46 9.59 1.19
N ALA A 181 11.51 9.55 0.25
CA ALA A 181 10.93 10.76 -0.32
C ALA A 181 10.22 11.56 0.78
N ASP A 182 10.59 12.83 0.91
CA ASP A 182 9.93 13.80 1.77
C ASP A 182 8.96 14.64 0.93
N ILE A 183 7.68 14.67 1.32
CA ILE A 183 6.65 15.46 0.65
C ILE A 183 6.32 16.64 1.55
N GLN A 184 6.57 17.85 1.07
CA GLN A 184 6.27 19.08 1.81
C GLN A 184 5.14 19.84 1.13
N LEU A 185 4.20 20.28 1.95
CA LEU A 185 3.05 21.10 1.55
C LEU A 185 3.12 22.44 2.28
N ASP A 186 3.37 23.51 1.53
CA ASP A 186 3.30 24.88 2.00
C ASP A 186 1.92 25.46 1.60
N LEU A 187 1.11 25.81 2.56
CA LEU A 187 -0.26 26.32 2.35
C LEU A 187 -0.31 27.84 2.16
N GLY A 188 0.84 28.51 2.23
CA GLY A 188 0.91 29.96 2.17
C GLY A 188 0.23 30.66 3.34
N CYS A 189 -0.15 31.93 3.16
CA CYS A 189 -0.85 32.70 4.17
C CYS A 189 -2.34 32.39 4.19
N LEU A 190 -2.88 32.09 5.38
CA LEU A 190 -4.32 31.88 5.56
C LEU A 190 -5.07 33.20 5.42
N GLN A 191 -6.17 33.20 4.67
CA GLN A 191 -7.06 34.34 4.46
C GLN A 191 -8.24 34.29 5.43
N ASP A 192 -8.78 35.44 5.81
CA ASP A 192 -10.02 35.52 6.57
C ASP A 192 -11.22 35.13 5.70
N VAL A 193 -12.17 34.44 6.29
CA VAL A 193 -13.46 34.16 5.66
C VAL A 193 -14.34 35.38 5.99
N ASN A 194 -14.56 36.25 4.99
CA ASN A 194 -15.53 37.35 5.06
C ASN A 194 -16.94 36.82 4.89
#